data_3476d70352ed26064c1ad96f7708d702
#
_entry.id   3476d70352ed26064c1ad96f7708d702
#
_cell.length_a   1.000
_cell.length_b   1.000
_cell.length_c   1.000
_cell.angle_alpha   90.00
_cell.angle_beta   90.00
_cell.angle_gamma   90.00
#
_symmetry.space_group_name_H-M   'P 1'
#
loop_
_entity.id
_entity.type
_entity.pdbx_description
1 polymer ?
#
loop_
_entity_poly.entity_id
_entity_poly.type
_entity_poly.pdbx_seq_one_letter_code
_entity_poly.pdbx_strand_id
1 'polypeptide(L)'
;HTLIKGKNMSEQNVREFAALDNRADPDWIEAKGYVFVGHSRENLSMENMPSHEDILDFSNALAPLTNRRVLSDSRPSRVALIGNEMIPIPIPEAEIAFPEDLGIAPSVKHLKIA
;
A
#
# COMPACT_ATOMS: atom_id res chain seq x y z
N HIS A 1 -4.60 -0.23 0.49
CA HIS A 1 -4.80 -0.57 -0.94
C HIS A 1 -3.88 -1.72 -1.33
N THR A 2 -4.46 -2.78 -1.81
CA THR A 2 -3.69 -3.88 -2.37
C THR A 2 -3.59 -3.64 -3.87
N LEU A 3 -2.36 -3.49 -4.35
CA LEU A 3 -2.11 -3.14 -5.74
C LEU A 3 -1.82 -4.39 -6.56
N ILE A 4 -2.55 -4.52 -7.67
CA ILE A 4 -2.48 -5.69 -8.55
C ILE A 4 -2.11 -5.20 -9.94
N LYS A 5 -0.90 -5.54 -10.36
CA LYS A 5 -0.38 -5.06 -11.63
C LYS A 5 -1.27 -5.53 -12.77
N GLY A 6 -1.59 -4.60 -13.65
CA GLY A 6 -2.47 -4.88 -14.77
C GLY A 6 -3.94 -4.83 -14.45
N LYS A 7 -4.30 -4.62 -13.18
CA LYS A 7 -5.71 -4.60 -12.77
C LYS A 7 -6.12 -3.26 -12.18
N ASN A 8 -5.37 -2.75 -11.20
CA ASN A 8 -5.80 -1.53 -10.52
C ASN A 8 -4.66 -0.53 -10.32
N MET A 9 -3.67 -0.55 -11.20
CA MET A 9 -2.53 0.36 -11.07
C MET A 9 -2.40 1.32 -12.25
N SER A 10 -3.47 1.53 -13.00
CA SER A 10 -3.44 2.47 -14.11
C SER A 10 -3.52 3.91 -13.58
N GLU A 11 -3.26 4.85 -14.48
CA GLU A 11 -3.37 6.26 -14.12
C GLU A 11 -4.79 6.60 -13.67
N GLN A 12 -5.79 6.02 -14.31
CA GLN A 12 -7.15 6.24 -13.89
C GLN A 12 -7.42 5.65 -12.51
N ASN A 13 -6.84 4.49 -12.22
CA ASN A 13 -6.99 3.90 -10.89
C ASN A 13 -6.38 4.78 -9.82
N VAL A 14 -5.26 5.44 -10.12
CA VAL A 14 -4.66 6.38 -9.17
C VAL A 14 -5.68 7.46 -8.82
N ARG A 15 -6.35 8.01 -9.82
CA ARG A 15 -7.35 9.07 -9.58
C ARG A 15 -8.54 8.53 -8.80
N GLU A 16 -8.95 7.31 -9.08
CA GLU A 16 -10.08 6.71 -8.36
C GLU A 16 -9.73 6.46 -6.89
N PHE A 17 -8.54 5.94 -6.63
CA PHE A 17 -8.09 5.77 -5.26
C PHE A 17 -7.97 7.13 -4.55
N ALA A 18 -7.48 8.14 -5.27
CA ALA A 18 -7.37 9.47 -4.66
C ALA A 18 -8.73 10.01 -4.25
N ALA A 19 -9.75 9.79 -5.07
CA ALA A 19 -11.10 10.25 -4.73
C ALA A 19 -11.62 9.54 -3.48
N LEU A 20 -11.38 8.22 -3.40
CA LEU A 20 -11.79 7.47 -2.22
C LEU A 20 -11.04 7.92 -0.98
N ASP A 21 -9.73 8.10 -1.12
CA ASP A 21 -8.90 8.48 0.02
C ASP A 21 -9.23 9.89 0.51
N ASN A 22 -9.52 10.80 -0.42
CA ASN A 22 -9.90 12.16 -0.02
C ASN A 22 -11.24 12.18 0.69
N ARG A 23 -12.14 11.28 0.28
CA ARG A 23 -13.45 11.21 0.94
C ARG A 23 -13.32 10.61 2.33
N ALA A 24 -12.51 9.56 2.46
CA ALA A 24 -12.32 8.90 3.75
C ALA A 24 -11.41 9.69 4.68
N ASP A 25 -10.49 10.45 4.09
CA ASP A 25 -9.53 11.29 4.82
C ASP A 25 -8.80 10.52 5.92
N PRO A 26 -8.13 9.41 5.56
CA PRO A 26 -7.41 8.63 6.56
C PRO A 26 -6.13 9.33 6.98
N ASP A 27 -5.62 8.96 8.15
CA ASP A 27 -4.33 9.46 8.60
C ASP A 27 -3.20 8.91 7.74
N TRP A 28 -3.29 7.64 7.38
CA TRP A 28 -2.27 6.98 6.58
C TRP A 28 -2.92 6.14 5.50
N ILE A 29 -2.20 5.99 4.41
CA ILE A 29 -2.58 5.11 3.30
C ILE A 29 -1.43 4.14 3.10
N GLU A 30 -1.75 2.86 3.09
CA GLU A 30 -0.75 1.83 2.84
C GLU A 30 -0.95 1.30 1.43
N ALA A 31 0.10 1.35 0.63
CA ALA A 31 0.10 0.79 -0.72
C ALA A 31 0.91 -0.50 -0.67
N LYS A 32 0.24 -1.63 -0.88
CA LYS A 32 0.84 -2.95 -0.71
C LYS A 32 0.68 -3.77 -1.97
N GLY A 33 1.75 -4.46 -2.37
CA GLY A 33 1.71 -5.26 -3.58
C GLY A 33 1.03 -6.60 -3.37
N TYR A 34 0.23 -7.00 -4.34
CA TYR A 34 -0.36 -8.32 -4.37
C TYR A 34 0.73 -9.39 -4.40
N VAL A 35 0.51 -10.47 -3.67
CA VAL A 35 1.44 -11.61 -3.64
C VAL A 35 0.71 -12.83 -4.18
N PHE A 36 1.29 -13.43 -5.22
CA PHE A 36 0.72 -14.64 -5.82
C PHE A 36 1.00 -15.83 -4.90
N VAL A 37 -0.05 -16.58 -4.58
CA VAL A 37 0.09 -17.73 -3.69
C VAL A 37 -0.28 -19.04 -4.38
N GLY A 38 -0.51 -18.99 -5.68
CA GLY A 38 -0.75 -20.21 -6.44
C GLY A 38 -2.16 -20.76 -6.36
N HIS A 39 -2.98 -20.20 -5.50
CA HIS A 39 -4.35 -20.67 -5.32
C HIS A 39 -5.35 -19.54 -5.45
N SER A 40 -4.98 -18.50 -6.16
CA SER A 40 -5.86 -17.35 -6.30
C SER A 40 -7.12 -17.75 -7.04
N ARG A 41 -8.25 -17.43 -6.45
CA ARG A 41 -9.54 -17.69 -7.07
C ARG A 41 -9.94 -16.63 -8.07
N GLU A 42 -9.15 -15.58 -8.17
CA GLU A 42 -9.47 -14.47 -9.03
C GLU A 42 -8.72 -14.53 -10.34
N ASN A 43 -8.15 -15.68 -10.65
CA ASN A 43 -7.43 -15.89 -11.90
C ASN A 43 -6.24 -14.95 -12.04
N LEU A 44 -5.61 -14.61 -10.94
CA LEU A 44 -4.40 -13.79 -10.95
C LEU A 44 -3.20 -14.71 -11.07
N SER A 45 -2.11 -14.16 -11.55
CA SER A 45 -0.89 -14.91 -11.75
C SER A 45 0.29 -14.11 -11.21
N MET A 46 1.49 -14.68 -11.35
CA MET A 46 2.70 -13.99 -10.92
C MET A 46 2.90 -12.69 -11.68
N GLU A 47 2.36 -12.60 -12.89
CA GLU A 47 2.47 -11.37 -13.68
C GLU A 47 1.72 -10.21 -13.05
N ASN A 48 0.80 -10.50 -12.15
CA ASN A 48 0.02 -9.48 -11.48
C ASN A 48 0.69 -8.97 -10.21
N MET A 49 1.86 -9.51 -9.87
CA MET A 49 2.62 -9.02 -8.72
C MET A 49 3.40 -7.78 -9.13
N PRO A 50 3.13 -6.64 -8.51
CA PRO A 50 3.94 -5.46 -8.82
C PRO A 50 5.31 -5.57 -8.17
N SER A 51 6.31 -4.93 -8.78
CA SER A 51 7.61 -4.80 -8.16
C SER A 51 7.53 -3.71 -7.10
N HIS A 52 8.58 -3.61 -6.29
CA HIS A 52 8.62 -2.53 -5.31
C HIS A 52 8.66 -1.17 -6.01
N GLU A 53 9.35 -1.08 -7.13
CA GLU A 53 9.38 0.15 -7.92
C GLU A 53 8.01 0.51 -8.43
N ASP A 54 7.22 -0.49 -8.84
CA ASP A 54 5.84 -0.24 -9.26
C ASP A 54 5.04 0.36 -8.10
N ILE A 55 5.23 -0.17 -6.89
CA ILE A 55 4.56 0.33 -5.70
C ILE A 55 4.96 1.77 -5.41
N LEU A 56 6.25 2.07 -5.53
CA LEU A 56 6.73 3.43 -5.28
C LEU A 56 6.21 4.40 -6.33
N ASP A 57 6.21 4.00 -7.59
CA ASP A 57 5.69 4.86 -8.66
C ASP A 57 4.22 5.17 -8.43
N PHE A 58 3.44 4.15 -8.08
CA PHE A 58 2.02 4.34 -7.80
C PHE A 58 1.84 5.26 -6.60
N SER A 59 2.61 5.03 -5.55
CA SER A 59 2.49 5.82 -4.33
C SER A 59 2.89 7.26 -4.56
N ASN A 60 3.93 7.50 -5.34
CA ASN A 60 4.36 8.85 -5.66
C ASN A 60 3.36 9.58 -6.55
N ALA A 61 2.57 8.85 -7.32
CA ALA A 61 1.51 9.44 -8.11
C ALA A 61 0.28 9.73 -7.26
N LEU A 62 -0.03 8.85 -6.31
CA LEU A 62 -1.21 8.98 -5.47
C LEU A 62 -1.05 10.06 -4.40
N ALA A 63 0.12 10.13 -3.80
CA ALA A 63 0.33 10.98 -2.63
C ALA A 63 -0.05 12.45 -2.86
N PRO A 64 0.45 13.11 -3.93
CA PRO A 64 0.10 14.52 -4.10
C PRO A 64 -1.38 14.75 -4.38
N LEU A 65 -2.05 13.78 -4.97
CA LEU A 65 -3.50 13.92 -5.23
C LEU A 65 -4.32 13.84 -3.96
N THR A 66 -3.74 13.32 -2.90
CA THR A 66 -4.40 13.24 -1.58
C THR A 66 -3.78 14.24 -0.61
N ASN A 67 -2.95 15.13 -1.10
CA ASN A 67 -2.27 16.13 -0.27
C ASN A 67 -1.41 15.47 0.80
N ARG A 68 -0.76 14.41 0.42
CA ARG A 68 0.11 13.61 1.30
C ARG A 68 1.42 13.34 0.59
N ARG A 69 2.29 12.59 1.26
CA ARG A 69 3.58 12.25 0.69
C ARG A 69 3.97 10.84 1.14
N VAL A 70 4.86 10.22 0.41
CA VAL A 70 5.38 8.91 0.80
C VAL A 70 6.32 9.13 1.98
N LEU A 71 5.99 8.53 3.11
CA LEU A 71 6.74 8.72 4.34
C LEU A 71 7.81 7.65 4.53
N SER A 72 7.52 6.43 4.14
CA SER A 72 8.47 5.33 4.28
C SER A 72 8.04 4.19 3.38
N ASP A 73 8.92 3.23 3.21
CA ASP A 73 8.62 2.05 2.42
C ASP A 73 9.47 0.89 2.91
N SER A 74 9.00 -0.31 2.62
CA SER A 74 9.70 -1.54 2.97
C SER A 74 9.81 -2.39 1.71
N ARG A 75 11.04 -2.52 1.21
CA ARG A 75 11.27 -3.28 -0.01
C ARG A 75 10.96 -4.77 0.16
N PRO A 76 11.37 -5.41 1.25
CA PRO A 76 11.04 -6.84 1.39
C PRO A 76 9.54 -7.10 1.41
N SER A 77 8.77 -6.19 1.98
CA SER A 77 7.32 -6.35 2.08
C SER A 77 6.58 -5.73 0.90
N ARG A 78 7.28 -4.97 0.07
CA ARG A 78 6.71 -4.25 -1.07
C ARG A 78 5.52 -3.43 -0.64
N VAL A 79 5.77 -2.57 0.33
CA VAL A 79 4.78 -1.70 0.93
C VAL A 79 5.32 -0.28 0.97
N ALA A 80 4.46 0.69 0.74
CA ALA A 80 4.79 2.10 0.94
C ALA A 80 3.73 2.71 1.84
N LEU A 81 4.18 3.59 2.72
CA LEU A 81 3.30 4.29 3.64
C LEU A 81 3.19 5.74 3.21
N ILE A 82 1.97 6.19 3.01
CA ILE A 82 1.67 7.54 2.53
C ILE A 82 0.93 8.27 3.63
N GLY A 83 1.34 9.50 3.91
CA GLY A 83 0.67 10.24 4.95
C GLY A 83 1.15 11.66 5.02
N ASN A 84 0.75 12.33 6.10
CA ASN A 84 1.15 13.70 6.39
C ASN A 84 2.23 13.63 7.46
N GLU A 85 3.39 14.21 7.18
CA GLU A 85 4.50 14.09 8.12
C GLU A 85 4.24 14.82 9.43
N MET A 86 3.17 15.60 9.51
CA MET A 86 2.80 16.20 10.77
C MET A 86 2.10 15.22 11.71
N ILE A 87 1.75 14.06 11.19
CA ILE A 87 1.11 13.01 11.99
C ILE A 87 2.15 11.93 12.24
N PRO A 88 2.46 11.62 13.50
CA PRO A 88 3.48 10.61 13.79
C PRO A 88 3.10 9.25 13.24
N ILE A 89 4.11 8.52 12.78
CA ILE A 89 3.89 7.16 12.32
C ILE A 89 3.65 6.30 13.57
N PRO A 90 2.51 5.60 13.63
CA PRO A 90 2.14 4.91 14.86
C PRO A 90 2.92 3.62 15.10
N ILE A 91 3.47 3.02 14.05
CA ILE A 91 4.14 1.74 14.14
C ILE A 91 5.58 1.91 13.68
N PRO A 92 6.56 1.51 14.49
CA PRO A 92 7.95 1.55 14.05
C PRO A 92 8.13 0.76 12.77
N GLU A 93 9.05 1.21 11.96
CA GLU A 93 9.27 0.60 10.66
C GLU A 93 9.55 -0.88 10.76
N ALA A 94 10.30 -1.29 11.78
CA ALA A 94 10.62 -2.69 11.99
C ALA A 94 9.35 -3.52 12.22
N GLU A 95 8.35 -2.93 12.82
CA GLU A 95 7.12 -3.64 13.08
C GLU A 95 6.23 -3.68 11.86
N ILE A 96 6.37 -2.73 10.98
CA ILE A 96 5.60 -2.76 9.74
C ILE A 96 5.98 -3.97 8.92
N ALA A 97 7.26 -4.26 8.82
CA ALA A 97 7.72 -5.41 8.06
C ALA A 97 7.48 -6.72 8.80
N PHE A 98 7.63 -6.68 10.12
CA PHE A 98 7.64 -7.87 10.92
C PHE A 98 6.36 -8.68 10.89
N PRO A 99 5.18 -8.09 11.04
CA PRO A 99 3.95 -8.88 11.03
C PRO A 99 3.79 -9.69 9.75
N GLU A 100 4.21 -9.16 8.65
CA GLU A 100 4.09 -9.87 7.40
C GLU A 100 5.05 -11.03 7.31
N ASP A 101 6.24 -10.84 7.84
CA ASP A 101 7.22 -11.90 7.86
C ASP A 101 6.72 -13.07 8.67
N LEU A 102 5.93 -12.79 9.67
CA LEU A 102 5.35 -13.83 10.51
C LEU A 102 4.06 -14.39 9.93
N GLY A 103 3.56 -13.80 8.86
CA GLY A 103 2.29 -14.20 8.31
C GLY A 103 1.12 -13.74 9.13
N ILE A 104 1.35 -12.84 10.06
CA ILE A 104 0.31 -12.26 10.87
C ILE A 104 -0.15 -11.01 10.18
N ALA A 105 -1.35 -11.01 9.90
CA ALA A 105 -1.83 -9.79 9.29
C ALA A 105 -2.11 -8.81 10.35
N PRO A 106 -1.80 -8.41 10.98
CA PRO A 106 -2.14 -7.56 11.82
C PRO A 106 -2.45 -6.30 11.52
N SER A 107 -2.13 -6.67 11.25
CA SER A 107 -2.16 -5.94 11.20
C SER A 107 -2.71 -5.36 11.22
N VAL A 108 -2.66 -5.33 11.19
CA VAL A 108 -2.71 -4.81 11.12
C VAL A 108 -3.48 -4.59 11.63
N LYS A 109 -3.80 -4.72 12.11
CA LYS A 109 -4.10 -4.45 12.64
C LYS A 109 -4.24 -3.75 13.09
N HIS A 110 -3.87 -3.60 13.45
CA HIS A 110 -3.52 -2.89 13.81
C HIS A 110 -3.64 -2.08 13.54
N LEU A 111 -3.65 -2.16 13.29
CA LEU A 111 -3.41 -1.38 12.95
C LEU A 111 -4.13 -0.84 12.78
N LYS A 112 -4.55 -1.02 13.01
CA LYS A 112 -4.93 -0.53 12.80
C LYS A 112 -4.98 0.24 12.36
N ILE A 113 -4.81 0.25 12.16
CA ILE A 113 -4.57 1.01 11.90
C ILE A 113 -5.11 1.70 11.64
N ALA A 114 -5.35 1.92 11.93
CA ALA A 114 -5.76 2.59 11.75
C ALA A 114 -5.72 3.08 11.66
#